data_502492ed2fa933e1ad9d0965ffdda8ad
#
_entry.id   502492ed2fa933e1ad9d0965ffdda8ad
#
_cell.length_a   1.000
_cell.length_b   1.000
_cell.length_c   1.000
_cell.angle_alpha   90.00
_cell.angle_beta   90.00
_cell.angle_gamma   90.00
#
_symmetry.space_group_name_H-M   'P 1'
#
loop_
_entity.id
_entity.type
_entity.pdbx_description
1 polymer ?
#
loop_
_entity_poly.entity_id
_entity_poly.type
_entity_poly.pdbx_seq_one_letter_code
_entity_poly.pdbx_strand_id
1 'polypeptide(L)'
;MAVIRQLPDRLINQIAAGEVVERPASALKELVENALDAGAQQISITLRRGGIDEITVIDDGSGMTPDDMALAIERHATSKLPDDSLDNIHSLGFRGEALPSIGAVSRLSLTSITAGFDHAWRLVVDGGVVSGPEPAALAKGSMISVTQLFKAVPARLKFLKTERTEQGQCADIVRRL
;
A
#
# COMPACT_ATOMS: atom_id res chain seq x y z
N MET A 1 -28.07 -21.97 17.57
CA MET A 1 -26.81 -21.68 18.31
C MET A 1 -25.76 -21.21 17.34
N ALA A 2 -25.07 -20.10 17.65
CA ALA A 2 -23.92 -19.68 16.88
C ALA A 2 -22.75 -20.63 17.16
N VAL A 3 -22.23 -21.27 16.11
CA VAL A 3 -21.05 -22.15 16.22
C VAL A 3 -19.79 -21.32 16.05
N ILE A 4 -18.93 -21.29 17.06
CA ILE A 4 -17.59 -20.67 16.96
C ILE A 4 -16.74 -21.54 16.03
N ARG A 5 -16.14 -20.93 15.02
CA ARG A 5 -15.24 -21.60 14.06
C ARG A 5 -13.98 -20.79 13.83
N GLN A 6 -12.89 -21.45 13.53
CA GLN A 6 -11.67 -20.80 13.08
C GLN A 6 -11.87 -20.26 11.66
N LEU A 7 -11.48 -19.00 11.43
CA LEU A 7 -11.55 -18.39 10.11
C LEU A 7 -10.32 -18.76 9.28
N PRO A 8 -10.46 -18.90 7.93
CA PRO A 8 -9.30 -19.01 7.05
C PRO A 8 -8.41 -17.76 7.11
N ASP A 9 -7.11 -17.93 7.00
CA ASP A 9 -6.11 -16.84 7.06
C ASP A 9 -6.42 -15.69 6.11
N ARG A 10 -6.88 -16.01 4.90
CA ARG A 10 -7.31 -15.00 3.93
C ARG A 10 -8.41 -14.10 4.49
N LEU A 11 -9.39 -14.65 5.15
CA LEU A 11 -10.51 -13.88 5.72
C LEU A 11 -10.05 -13.07 6.93
N ILE A 12 -9.18 -13.63 7.77
CA ILE A 12 -8.56 -12.90 8.89
C ILE A 12 -7.80 -11.68 8.34
N ASN A 13 -7.04 -11.87 7.28
CA ASN A 13 -6.26 -10.80 6.65
C ASN A 13 -7.14 -9.70 6.06
N GLN A 14 -8.26 -10.05 5.44
CA GLN A 14 -9.23 -9.09 4.91
C GLN A 14 -9.94 -8.30 6.00
N ILE A 15 -10.28 -8.94 7.12
CA ILE A 15 -10.90 -8.28 8.29
C ILE A 15 -9.89 -7.30 8.91
N ALA A 16 -8.67 -7.75 9.17
CA ALA A 16 -7.62 -6.91 9.74
C ALA A 16 -7.22 -5.75 8.81
N ALA A 17 -7.18 -5.99 7.49
CA ALA A 17 -6.95 -4.92 6.51
C ALA A 17 -8.01 -3.82 6.58
N GLY A 18 -9.23 -4.17 6.93
CA GLY A 18 -10.30 -3.21 7.12
C GLY A 18 -10.10 -2.24 8.28
N GLU A 19 -9.26 -2.57 9.24
CA GLU A 19 -8.88 -1.68 10.35
C GLU A 19 -7.77 -0.70 9.96
N VAL A 20 -6.95 -1.06 8.97
CA VAL A 20 -5.85 -0.24 8.43
C VAL A 20 -6.34 0.64 7.29
N VAL A 21 -7.14 0.07 6.38
CA VAL A 21 -7.64 0.73 5.17
C VAL A 21 -9.15 0.88 5.26
N GLU A 22 -9.60 2.01 5.75
CA GLU A 22 -11.04 2.30 5.88
C GLU A 22 -11.62 2.95 4.62
N ARG A 23 -10.81 3.74 3.91
CA ARG A 23 -11.19 4.52 2.72
C ARG A 23 -9.99 4.85 1.83
N PRO A 24 -10.19 5.40 0.62
CA PRO A 24 -9.09 5.77 -0.28
C PRO A 24 -8.03 6.66 0.38
N ALA A 25 -8.44 7.67 1.17
CA ALA A 25 -7.52 8.56 1.86
C ALA A 25 -6.60 7.83 2.86
N SER A 26 -7.07 6.75 3.50
CA SER A 26 -6.24 5.94 4.40
C SER A 26 -5.13 5.21 3.63
N ALA A 27 -5.48 4.59 2.50
CA ALA A 27 -4.50 3.94 1.64
C ALA A 27 -3.49 4.95 1.08
N LEU A 28 -3.97 6.09 0.57
CA LEU A 28 -3.12 7.15 0.03
C LEU A 28 -2.13 7.67 1.08
N LYS A 29 -2.59 7.90 2.31
CA LYS A 29 -1.75 8.35 3.42
C LYS A 29 -0.55 7.42 3.60
N GLU A 30 -0.80 6.12 3.72
CA GLU A 30 0.25 5.12 3.91
C GLU A 30 1.25 5.09 2.74
N LEU A 31 0.75 5.21 1.50
CA LEU A 31 1.62 5.22 0.32
C LEU A 31 2.52 6.47 0.27
N VAL A 32 1.97 7.63 0.61
CA VAL A 32 2.75 8.89 0.63
C VAL A 32 3.76 8.88 1.78
N GLU A 33 3.39 8.41 2.97
CA GLU A 33 4.32 8.25 4.09
C GLU A 33 5.49 7.31 3.74
N ASN A 34 5.21 6.21 3.02
CA ASN A 34 6.26 5.31 2.54
C ASN A 34 7.20 6.00 1.54
N ALA A 35 6.68 6.83 0.64
CA ALA A 35 7.50 7.60 -0.29
C ALA A 35 8.38 8.64 0.43
N LEU A 36 7.85 9.33 1.44
CA LEU A 36 8.60 10.26 2.28
C LEU A 36 9.71 9.54 3.05
N ASP A 37 9.40 8.38 3.65
CA ASP A 37 10.37 7.56 4.37
C ASP A 37 11.48 7.01 3.44
N ALA A 38 11.17 6.81 2.14
CA ALA A 38 12.17 6.45 1.11
C ALA A 38 13.03 7.63 0.66
N GLY A 39 12.86 8.81 1.25
CA GLY A 39 13.62 10.02 0.93
C GLY A 39 13.23 10.67 -0.39
N ALA A 40 12.00 10.47 -0.86
CA ALA A 40 11.52 11.07 -2.08
C ALA A 40 11.54 12.60 -2.02
N GLN A 41 11.98 13.22 -3.11
CA GLN A 41 11.96 14.68 -3.30
C GLN A 41 10.77 15.10 -4.17
N GLN A 42 10.25 14.18 -4.96
CA GLN A 42 9.10 14.38 -5.83
C GLN A 42 8.15 13.19 -5.69
N ILE A 43 6.88 13.50 -5.45
CA ILE A 43 5.80 12.50 -5.36
C ILE A 43 4.67 12.95 -6.27
N SER A 44 4.33 12.10 -7.25
CA SER A 44 3.19 12.28 -8.14
C SER A 44 2.03 11.41 -7.69
N ILE A 45 0.85 11.98 -7.55
CA ILE A 45 -0.35 11.28 -7.11
C ILE A 45 -1.42 11.39 -8.18
N THR A 46 -1.97 10.28 -8.61
CA THR A 46 -3.11 10.21 -9.52
C THR A 46 -4.26 9.47 -8.84
N LEU A 47 -5.46 10.05 -8.91
CA LEU A 47 -6.68 9.46 -8.39
C LEU A 47 -7.73 9.35 -9.51
N ARG A 48 -8.41 8.21 -9.57
CA ARG A 48 -9.62 8.06 -10.41
C ARG A 48 -10.80 7.75 -9.50
N ARG A 49 -11.90 8.46 -9.75
CA ARG A 49 -13.13 8.39 -8.95
C ARG A 49 -12.86 8.53 -7.44
N GLY A 50 -12.12 9.58 -7.06
CA GLY A 50 -11.77 9.84 -5.65
C GLY A 50 -10.88 8.77 -5.00
N GLY A 51 -10.18 7.97 -5.80
CA GLY A 51 -9.32 6.87 -5.34
C GLY A 51 -10.04 5.52 -5.20
N ILE A 52 -11.32 5.44 -5.54
CA ILE A 52 -12.09 4.19 -5.49
C ILE A 52 -11.65 3.26 -6.62
N ASP A 53 -11.51 3.78 -7.85
CA ASP A 53 -11.09 3.00 -9.01
C ASP A 53 -9.57 2.85 -9.05
N GLU A 54 -8.84 3.93 -8.78
CA GLU A 54 -7.39 3.93 -8.83
C GLU A 54 -6.78 4.99 -7.91
N ILE A 55 -5.71 4.57 -7.23
CA ILE A 55 -4.74 5.42 -6.55
C ILE A 55 -3.38 5.04 -7.11
N THR A 56 -2.68 5.96 -7.75
CA THR A 56 -1.30 5.75 -8.20
C THR A 56 -0.40 6.77 -7.53
N VAL A 57 0.66 6.30 -6.87
CA VAL A 57 1.70 7.11 -6.25
C VAL A 57 3.03 6.75 -6.90
N ILE A 58 3.71 7.75 -7.46
CA ILE A 58 5.04 7.61 -8.06
C ILE A 58 5.99 8.51 -7.27
N ASP A 59 7.09 7.95 -6.80
CA ASP A 59 8.12 8.66 -6.08
C ASP A 59 9.50 8.48 -6.72
N ASP A 60 10.42 9.39 -6.41
CA ASP A 60 11.82 9.35 -6.83
C ASP A 60 12.78 8.95 -5.70
N GLY A 61 12.26 8.27 -4.68
CA GLY A 61 13.02 7.81 -3.52
C GLY A 61 14.04 6.71 -3.81
N SER A 62 14.51 6.05 -2.77
CA SER A 62 15.56 5.02 -2.86
C SER A 62 15.17 3.79 -3.68
N GLY A 63 13.89 3.52 -3.84
CA GLY A 63 13.40 2.29 -4.46
C GLY A 63 13.63 1.06 -3.58
N MET A 64 13.32 -0.12 -4.14
CA MET A 64 13.40 -1.42 -3.48
C MET A 64 14.04 -2.45 -4.40
N THR A 65 14.82 -3.38 -3.84
CA THR A 65 15.26 -4.59 -4.53
C THR A 65 14.09 -5.56 -4.71
N PRO A 66 14.18 -6.58 -5.61
CA PRO A 66 13.18 -7.64 -5.70
C PRO A 66 12.90 -8.35 -4.36
N ASP A 67 13.94 -8.57 -3.57
CA ASP A 67 13.83 -9.22 -2.26
C ASP A 67 13.12 -8.30 -1.25
N ASP A 68 13.45 -7.00 -1.23
CA ASP A 68 12.76 -6.02 -0.40
C ASP A 68 11.27 -5.91 -0.78
N MET A 69 10.95 -5.96 -2.08
CA MET A 69 9.57 -5.93 -2.56
C MET A 69 8.78 -7.14 -2.06
N ALA A 70 9.39 -8.33 -2.09
CA ALA A 70 8.76 -9.54 -1.57
C ALA A 70 8.50 -9.44 -0.06
N LEU A 71 9.46 -8.90 0.70
CA LEU A 71 9.29 -8.65 2.14
C LEU A 71 8.26 -7.54 2.43
N ALA A 72 8.23 -6.48 1.63
CA ALA A 72 7.34 -5.34 1.86
C ALA A 72 5.85 -5.70 1.79
N ILE A 73 5.49 -6.80 1.14
CA ILE A 73 4.12 -7.29 1.06
C ILE A 73 3.81 -8.38 2.09
N GLU A 74 4.80 -8.82 2.87
CA GLU A 74 4.59 -9.73 4.00
C GLU A 74 4.13 -8.95 5.23
N ARG A 75 3.29 -9.56 6.05
CA ARG A 75 2.86 -8.97 7.32
C ARG A 75 4.00 -9.00 8.33
N HIS A 76 4.06 -7.97 9.15
CA HIS A 76 5.06 -7.84 10.22
C HIS A 76 6.51 -7.71 9.71
N ALA A 77 6.71 -7.51 8.41
CA ALA A 77 8.01 -7.17 7.86
C ALA A 77 8.16 -5.64 7.77
N THR A 78 9.18 -5.10 8.40
CA THR A 78 9.47 -3.66 8.38
C THR A 78 10.98 -3.42 8.38
N SER A 79 11.44 -2.49 7.57
CA SER A 79 12.80 -1.96 7.61
C SER A 79 12.95 -0.79 8.60
N LYS A 80 11.87 -0.43 9.27
CA LYS A 80 11.75 0.82 10.06
C LYS A 80 12.01 0.63 11.56
N LEU A 81 12.29 -0.60 12.00
CA LEU A 81 12.70 -0.94 13.36
C LEU A 81 14.13 -1.50 13.31
N PRO A 82 15.17 -0.65 13.43
CA PRO A 82 16.56 -1.10 13.37
C PRO A 82 16.97 -1.96 14.56
N ASP A 83 16.31 -1.76 15.71
CA ASP A 83 16.58 -2.48 16.96
C ASP A 83 15.25 -2.99 17.50
N ASP A 84 14.93 -4.18 17.66
CA ASP A 84 13.67 -4.76 18.18
C ASP A 84 13.01 -3.97 19.36
N SER A 85 13.24 -2.66 19.40
CA SER A 85 12.82 -1.67 20.40
C SER A 85 11.86 -0.64 19.79
N LEU A 86 10.76 -0.38 20.48
CA LEU A 86 9.79 0.66 20.11
C LEU A 86 10.20 2.08 20.58
N ASP A 87 11.37 2.20 21.25
CA ASP A 87 11.80 3.47 21.86
C ASP A 87 12.42 4.45 20.86
N ASN A 88 12.82 3.99 19.67
CA ASN A 88 13.55 4.76 18.64
C ASN A 88 12.84 4.74 17.29
N ILE A 89 11.59 5.20 17.23
CA ILE A 89 10.84 5.29 15.99
C ILE A 89 11.10 6.62 15.30
N HIS A 90 11.85 6.61 14.20
CA HIS A 90 12.18 7.80 13.39
C HIS A 90 11.41 7.88 12.07
N SER A 91 10.53 6.91 11.77
CA SER A 91 9.76 6.82 10.54
C SER A 91 8.29 7.14 10.78
N LEU A 92 7.60 7.65 9.76
CA LEU A 92 6.16 7.95 9.82
C LEU A 92 5.30 6.69 9.95
N GLY A 93 5.78 5.54 9.45
CA GLY A 93 5.12 4.24 9.59
C GLY A 93 6.09 3.18 10.15
N PHE A 94 5.66 2.38 11.11
CA PHE A 94 6.51 1.35 11.76
C PHE A 94 5.86 -0.04 11.84
N ARG A 95 4.59 -0.19 11.44
CA ARG A 95 3.83 -1.43 11.66
C ARG A 95 4.09 -2.52 10.62
N GLY A 96 4.67 -2.19 9.46
CA GLY A 96 4.94 -3.16 8.38
C GLY A 96 3.68 -3.85 7.82
N GLU A 97 2.51 -3.17 7.86
CA GLU A 97 1.23 -3.78 7.50
C GLU A 97 0.46 -3.04 6.39
N ALA A 98 0.93 -1.86 5.95
CA ALA A 98 0.19 -1.03 5.01
C ALA A 98 0.03 -1.72 3.65
N LEU A 99 1.13 -2.10 2.99
CA LEU A 99 1.09 -2.74 1.67
C LEU A 99 0.37 -4.10 1.68
N PRO A 100 0.65 -5.03 2.64
CA PRO A 100 -0.10 -6.27 2.72
C PRO A 100 -1.59 -6.06 2.97
N SER A 101 -1.98 -5.08 3.79
CA SER A 101 -3.38 -4.76 4.05
C SER A 101 -4.08 -4.20 2.81
N ILE A 102 -3.46 -3.27 2.09
CA ILE A 102 -3.99 -2.72 0.84
C ILE A 102 -4.13 -3.84 -0.20
N GLY A 103 -3.10 -4.68 -0.37
CA GLY A 103 -3.11 -5.80 -1.32
C GLY A 103 -4.16 -6.88 -1.00
N ALA A 104 -4.50 -7.06 0.27
CA ALA A 104 -5.53 -8.03 0.69
C ALA A 104 -6.94 -7.62 0.23
N VAL A 105 -7.23 -6.33 0.07
CA VAL A 105 -8.57 -5.80 -0.23
C VAL A 105 -8.69 -5.15 -1.61
N SER A 106 -7.61 -5.15 -2.39
CA SER A 106 -7.54 -4.51 -3.70
C SER A 106 -6.69 -5.32 -4.69
N ARG A 107 -6.41 -4.74 -5.85
CA ARG A 107 -5.32 -5.13 -6.72
C ARG A 107 -4.21 -4.07 -6.61
N LEU A 108 -3.11 -4.44 -5.96
CA LEU A 108 -1.94 -3.60 -5.76
C LEU A 108 -0.84 -4.03 -6.74
N SER A 109 -0.28 -3.07 -7.48
CA SER A 109 0.91 -3.26 -8.32
C SER A 109 2.03 -2.39 -7.77
N LEU A 110 3.15 -3.00 -7.43
CA LEU A 110 4.36 -2.35 -6.95
C LEU A 110 5.44 -2.52 -8.01
N THR A 111 5.91 -1.41 -8.58
CA THR A 111 7.05 -1.37 -9.50
C THR A 111 8.14 -0.53 -8.87
N SER A 112 9.36 -1.02 -8.81
CA SER A 112 10.45 -0.32 -8.15
C SER A 112 11.79 -0.61 -8.80
N ILE A 113 12.70 0.37 -8.71
CA ILE A 113 14.09 0.26 -9.09
C ILE A 113 14.96 0.94 -8.04
N THR A 114 16.04 0.32 -7.67
CA THR A 114 17.05 0.89 -6.78
C THR A 114 18.42 0.94 -7.45
N ALA A 115 19.34 1.71 -6.90
CA ALA A 115 20.69 1.85 -7.42
C ALA A 115 21.38 0.48 -7.61
N GLY A 116 22.08 0.31 -8.74
CA GLY A 116 22.79 -0.94 -9.07
C GLY A 116 21.98 -1.94 -9.89
N PHE A 117 20.72 -1.64 -10.20
CA PHE A 117 19.88 -2.46 -11.08
C PHE A 117 19.72 -1.78 -12.45
N ASP A 118 19.76 -2.56 -13.52
CA ASP A 118 19.63 -2.08 -14.90
C ASP A 118 18.16 -1.87 -15.32
N HIS A 119 17.22 -2.47 -14.61
CA HIS A 119 15.78 -2.37 -14.87
C HIS A 119 14.99 -2.45 -13.58
N ALA A 120 13.76 -1.98 -13.64
CA ALA A 120 12.82 -2.10 -12.55
C ALA A 120 12.25 -3.53 -12.46
N TRP A 121 11.67 -3.81 -11.30
CA TRP A 121 10.92 -5.03 -11.04
C TRP A 121 9.49 -4.69 -10.68
N ARG A 122 8.56 -5.57 -11.04
CA ARG A 122 7.15 -5.41 -10.71
C ARG A 122 6.63 -6.64 -9.98
N LEU A 123 5.88 -6.39 -8.92
CA LEU A 123 5.17 -7.39 -8.14
C LEU A 123 3.70 -6.98 -8.04
N VAL A 124 2.79 -7.94 -8.12
CA VAL A 124 1.34 -7.70 -8.02
C VAL A 124 0.76 -8.51 -6.88
N VAL A 125 -0.09 -7.88 -6.09
CA VAL A 125 -0.92 -8.53 -5.07
C VAL A 125 -2.38 -8.33 -5.44
N ASP A 126 -3.10 -9.41 -5.70
CA ASP A 126 -4.49 -9.37 -6.11
C ASP A 126 -5.37 -10.12 -5.10
N GLY A 127 -6.07 -9.38 -4.25
CA GLY A 127 -6.89 -9.97 -3.19
C GLY A 127 -6.07 -10.87 -2.24
N GLY A 128 -4.80 -10.52 -2.00
CA GLY A 128 -3.86 -11.28 -1.18
C GLY A 128 -3.06 -12.35 -1.93
N VAL A 129 -3.31 -12.55 -3.23
CA VAL A 129 -2.52 -13.48 -4.06
C VAL A 129 -1.37 -12.73 -4.72
N VAL A 130 -0.14 -13.18 -4.47
CA VAL A 130 1.10 -12.57 -4.94
C VAL A 130 1.54 -13.18 -6.25
N SER A 131 1.99 -12.35 -7.19
CA SER A 131 2.66 -12.75 -8.43
C SER A 131 3.82 -11.83 -8.75
N GLY A 132 4.89 -12.38 -9.29
CA GLY A 132 6.16 -11.70 -9.50
C GLY A 132 7.18 -12.03 -8.38
N PRO A 133 8.30 -11.27 -8.29
CA PRO A 133 8.64 -10.11 -9.14
C PRO A 133 8.98 -10.50 -10.58
N GLU A 134 8.64 -9.63 -11.52
CA GLU A 134 8.97 -9.75 -12.95
C GLU A 134 9.65 -8.47 -13.44
N PRO A 135 10.50 -8.52 -14.51
CA PRO A 135 11.12 -7.33 -15.06
C PRO A 135 10.10 -6.30 -15.53
N ALA A 136 10.40 -5.02 -15.28
CA ALA A 136 9.54 -3.89 -15.62
C ALA A 136 10.37 -2.66 -15.98
N ALA A 137 9.70 -1.57 -16.36
CA ALA A 137 10.34 -0.30 -16.68
C ALA A 137 9.89 0.78 -15.68
N LEU A 138 10.87 1.44 -15.08
CA LEU A 138 10.72 2.64 -14.27
C LEU A 138 12.07 3.35 -14.27
N ALA A 139 12.07 4.67 -14.34
CA ALA A 139 13.33 5.43 -14.42
C ALA A 139 14.03 5.53 -13.06
N LYS A 140 13.28 5.70 -11.96
CA LYS A 140 13.81 5.89 -10.61
C LYS A 140 12.70 5.66 -9.58
N GLY A 141 13.07 5.22 -8.37
CA GLY A 141 12.19 5.15 -7.21
C GLY A 141 11.14 4.07 -7.30
N SER A 142 9.91 4.38 -6.91
CA SER A 142 8.81 3.41 -6.91
C SER A 142 7.53 3.96 -7.51
N MET A 143 6.74 3.08 -8.11
CA MET A 143 5.38 3.33 -8.57
C MET A 143 4.46 2.29 -7.95
N ILE A 144 3.53 2.75 -7.14
CA ILE A 144 2.53 1.90 -6.51
C ILE A 144 1.16 2.29 -7.05
N SER A 145 0.47 1.33 -7.67
CA SER A 145 -0.89 1.49 -8.18
C SER A 145 -1.83 0.55 -7.46
N VAL A 146 -2.87 1.12 -6.88
CA VAL A 146 -3.96 0.41 -6.19
C VAL A 146 -5.22 0.57 -7.03
N THR A 147 -5.73 -0.52 -7.55
CA THR A 147 -6.96 -0.54 -8.34
C THR A 147 -8.01 -1.42 -7.66
N GLN A 148 -9.28 -1.17 -7.99
CA GLN A 148 -10.40 -1.95 -7.48
C GLN A 148 -10.40 -2.06 -5.94
N LEU A 149 -10.21 -0.94 -5.27
CA LEU A 149 -10.21 -0.89 -3.81
C LEU A 149 -11.51 -1.49 -3.25
N PHE A 150 -11.37 -2.37 -2.26
CA PHE A 150 -12.45 -3.13 -1.62
C PHE A 150 -13.17 -4.17 -2.49
N LYS A 151 -12.60 -4.56 -3.65
CA LYS A 151 -13.21 -5.63 -4.45
C LYS A 151 -13.38 -6.95 -3.67
N ALA A 152 -12.45 -7.25 -2.76
CA ALA A 152 -12.49 -8.45 -1.93
C ALA A 152 -13.45 -8.33 -0.72
N VAL A 153 -13.90 -7.12 -0.41
CA VAL A 153 -14.83 -6.79 0.69
C VAL A 153 -15.90 -5.81 0.22
N PRO A 154 -16.79 -6.22 -0.70
CA PRO A 154 -17.73 -5.31 -1.38
C PRO A 154 -18.65 -4.54 -0.41
N ALA A 155 -18.93 -5.08 0.76
CA ALA A 155 -19.71 -4.41 1.80
C ALA A 155 -19.12 -3.07 2.21
N ARG A 156 -17.77 -2.91 2.14
CA ARG A 156 -17.10 -1.65 2.45
C ARG A 156 -17.38 -0.53 1.46
N LEU A 157 -17.60 -0.85 0.19
CA LEU A 157 -17.96 0.15 -0.82
C LEU A 157 -19.25 0.91 -0.45
N LYS A 158 -20.16 0.28 0.28
CA LYS A 158 -21.41 0.90 0.74
C LYS A 158 -21.20 1.99 1.80
N PHE A 159 -20.06 1.99 2.48
CA PHE A 159 -19.74 2.98 3.51
C PHE A 159 -18.95 4.16 2.97
N LEU A 160 -18.47 4.09 1.73
CA LEU A 160 -17.80 5.22 1.09
C LEU A 160 -18.80 6.33 0.80
N LYS A 161 -18.30 7.56 0.82
CA LYS A 161 -19.05 8.76 0.47
C LYS A 161 -19.03 8.94 -1.06
N THR A 162 -19.47 10.11 -1.53
CA THR A 162 -19.40 10.47 -2.94
C THR A 162 -17.94 10.58 -3.41
N GLU A 163 -17.69 10.39 -4.69
CA GLU A 163 -16.36 10.55 -5.30
C GLU A 163 -15.72 11.88 -4.93
N ARG A 164 -16.50 12.97 -4.98
CA ARG A 164 -16.05 14.31 -4.62
C ARG A 164 -15.61 14.40 -3.16
N THR A 165 -16.34 13.76 -2.26
CA THR A 165 -16.02 13.74 -0.83
C THR A 165 -14.74 12.92 -0.58
N GLU A 166 -14.61 11.75 -1.19
CA GLU A 166 -13.42 10.90 -1.06
C GLU A 166 -12.18 11.60 -1.64
N GLN A 167 -12.31 12.25 -2.80
CA GLN A 167 -11.24 13.06 -3.40
C GLN A 167 -10.84 14.23 -2.50
N GLY A 168 -11.79 14.91 -1.90
CA GLY A 168 -11.54 15.99 -0.93
C GLY A 168 -10.74 15.52 0.26
N GLN A 169 -11.08 14.36 0.82
CA GLN A 169 -10.36 13.77 1.93
C GLN A 169 -8.93 13.35 1.54
N CYS A 170 -8.74 12.81 0.33
CA CYS A 170 -7.41 12.51 -0.20
C CYS A 170 -6.56 13.79 -0.31
N ALA A 171 -7.12 14.86 -0.87
CA ALA A 171 -6.43 16.14 -0.98
C ALA A 171 -6.06 16.73 0.39
N ASP A 172 -6.95 16.62 1.38
CA ASP A 172 -6.70 17.12 2.73
C ASP A 172 -5.60 16.33 3.45
N ILE A 173 -5.52 15.03 3.24
CA ILE A 173 -4.43 14.18 3.76
C ILE A 173 -3.08 14.65 3.19
N VAL A 174 -3.00 14.80 1.86
CA VAL A 174 -1.74 15.21 1.19
C VAL A 174 -1.28 16.60 1.65
N ARG A 175 -2.19 17.53 1.91
CA ARG A 175 -1.83 18.88 2.41
C ARG A 175 -1.27 18.89 3.83
N ARG A 176 -1.52 17.84 4.61
CA ARG A 176 -1.08 17.72 6.01
C ARG A 176 0.23 16.96 6.18
N LEU A 177 0.67 16.24 5.16
CA LEU A 177 1.92 15.52 5.11
C LEU A 177 3.05 16.41 4.61
#